data_a82c787ecdf89404d3b7d3e073b864f2
#
_entry.id   a82c787ecdf89404d3b7d3e073b864f2
#
_cell.length_a   1.000
_cell.length_b   1.000
_cell.length_c   1.000
_cell.angle_alpha   90.00
_cell.angle_beta   90.00
_cell.angle_gamma   90.00
#
_symmetry.space_group_name_H-M   'P 1'
#
loop_
_entity.id
_entity.type
_entity.pdbx_description
1 polymer ?
#
loop_
_entity_poly.entity_id
_entity_poly.type
_entity_poly.pdbx_seq_one_letter_code
_entity_poly.pdbx_strand_id
1 'polypeptide(L)'
;YLILSDIHGNWEALEAVLRDAGSDFDEILCCGDLVGYGADPNRVVDWARSRVKTVVRGNHDKACAGLDGLEWFNPAARDAALWTRQTLTSRNLEFLRRLPQGPVAMDSFQLLHGSPLDEDEYLVSTFAVAQIVDYLERPISFFGHTHLQGGFLCYRNSVKRLDRPHLGETRRIIELEHNPFYLINPGSVGQPRDGDPRAAYLAYDSENRLVEFRRVPYDVRKSQEKIRGAGLPALLADRLELGS
;
A
#
# COMPACT_ATOMS: atom_id res chain seq x y z
N TYR A 1 -7.32 -13.90 -1.90
CA TYR A 1 -6.57 -12.75 -2.42
C TYR A 1 -5.42 -12.39 -1.51
N LEU A 2 -4.27 -12.04 -2.10
CA LEU A 2 -3.17 -11.36 -1.41
C LEU A 2 -3.29 -9.86 -1.71
N ILE A 3 -3.52 -9.03 -0.69
CA ILE A 3 -3.70 -7.57 -0.83
C ILE A 3 -2.45 -6.86 -0.32
N LEU A 4 -1.80 -6.11 -1.20
CA LEU A 4 -0.58 -5.36 -0.95
C LEU A 4 -0.83 -3.86 -1.14
N SER A 5 0.00 -3.02 -0.53
CA SER A 5 0.05 -1.58 -0.76
C SER A 5 1.41 -1.00 -0.42
N ASP A 6 1.72 0.15 -1.00
CA ASP A 6 2.85 0.99 -0.59
C ASP A 6 4.17 0.20 -0.53
N ILE A 7 4.51 -0.45 -1.66
CA ILE A 7 5.71 -1.30 -1.80
C ILE A 7 6.97 -0.43 -1.91
N HIS A 8 6.83 0.75 -2.54
CA HIS A 8 7.86 1.77 -2.59
C HIS A 8 9.25 1.30 -3.00
N GLY A 9 9.34 0.46 -4.02
CA GLY A 9 10.65 0.01 -4.53
C GLY A 9 11.49 -0.76 -3.50
N ASN A 10 10.89 -1.28 -2.41
CA ASN A 10 11.57 -2.06 -1.38
C ASN A 10 11.44 -3.56 -1.69
N TRP A 11 12.39 -4.06 -2.47
CA TRP A 11 12.38 -5.45 -2.91
C TRP A 11 12.55 -6.43 -1.74
N GLU A 12 13.40 -6.13 -0.78
CA GLU A 12 13.67 -6.99 0.37
C GLU A 12 12.39 -7.25 1.18
N ALA A 13 11.60 -6.20 1.40
CA ALA A 13 10.32 -6.31 2.08
C ALA A 13 9.30 -7.10 1.25
N LEU A 14 9.19 -6.82 -0.04
CA LEU A 14 8.30 -7.55 -0.94
C LEU A 14 8.67 -9.04 -1.02
N GLU A 15 9.96 -9.35 -1.15
CA GLU A 15 10.42 -10.76 -1.19
C GLU A 15 10.11 -11.51 0.11
N ALA A 16 10.21 -10.84 1.26
CA ALA A 16 9.83 -11.42 2.56
C ALA A 16 8.32 -11.69 2.64
N VAL A 17 7.50 -10.75 2.19
CA VAL A 17 6.04 -10.92 2.11
C VAL A 17 5.65 -12.08 1.20
N LEU A 18 6.23 -12.16 0.01
CA LEU A 18 5.93 -13.25 -0.94
C LEU A 18 6.34 -14.63 -0.41
N ARG A 19 7.42 -14.69 0.36
CA ARG A 19 7.87 -15.93 1.01
C ARG A 19 6.93 -16.35 2.13
N ASP A 20 6.46 -15.40 2.95
CA ASP A 20 5.54 -15.67 4.05
C ASP A 20 4.13 -16.04 3.55
N ALA A 21 3.64 -15.36 2.52
CA ALA A 21 2.34 -15.64 1.91
C ALA A 21 2.30 -17.01 1.19
N GLY A 22 3.43 -17.49 0.72
CA GLY A 22 3.52 -18.79 0.02
C GLY A 22 2.70 -18.81 -1.27
N SER A 23 1.81 -19.79 -1.39
CA SER A 23 0.91 -19.97 -2.55
C SER A 23 -0.58 -20.06 -2.15
N ASP A 24 -0.93 -19.67 -0.93
CA ASP A 24 -2.29 -19.82 -0.38
C ASP A 24 -3.22 -18.66 -0.80
N PHE A 25 -3.11 -18.24 -2.06
CA PHE A 25 -3.96 -17.20 -2.66
C PHE A 25 -4.11 -17.43 -4.17
N ASP A 26 -5.24 -17.03 -4.73
CA ASP A 26 -5.51 -17.15 -6.18
C ASP A 26 -4.96 -15.96 -6.96
N GLU A 27 -5.10 -14.76 -6.44
CA GLU A 27 -4.73 -13.51 -7.10
C GLU A 27 -4.02 -12.54 -6.14
N ILE A 28 -3.10 -11.76 -6.69
CA ILE A 28 -2.42 -10.65 -6.00
C ILE A 28 -3.03 -9.33 -6.48
N LEU A 29 -3.40 -8.46 -5.53
CA LEU A 29 -3.94 -7.13 -5.78
C LEU A 29 -3.07 -6.09 -5.06
N CYS A 30 -2.97 -4.88 -5.60
CA CYS A 30 -2.17 -3.81 -5.01
C CYS A 30 -2.93 -2.48 -4.98
N CYS A 31 -2.99 -1.86 -3.81
CA CYS A 31 -3.62 -0.57 -3.59
C CYS A 31 -2.73 0.64 -3.94
N GLY A 32 -1.70 0.44 -4.78
CA GLY A 32 -0.85 1.50 -5.30
C GLY A 32 0.50 1.66 -4.60
N ASP A 33 1.24 2.66 -5.07
CA ASP A 33 2.59 3.01 -4.62
C ASP A 33 3.59 1.86 -4.75
N LEU A 34 3.73 1.36 -5.98
CA LEU A 34 4.75 0.38 -6.33
C LEU A 34 6.16 0.96 -6.18
N VAL A 35 6.32 2.27 -6.48
CA VAL A 35 7.60 2.96 -6.56
C VAL A 35 7.68 4.16 -5.60
N GLY A 36 8.81 4.88 -5.64
CA GLY A 36 9.14 5.95 -4.71
C GLY A 36 9.88 5.42 -3.49
N TYR A 37 10.66 6.25 -2.84
CA TYR A 37 11.47 6.00 -1.63
C TYR A 37 12.57 4.95 -1.77
N GLY A 38 12.25 3.72 -2.14
CA GLY A 38 13.20 2.60 -2.19
C GLY A 38 14.00 2.51 -3.49
N ALA A 39 15.05 1.69 -3.47
CA ALA A 39 16.10 1.68 -4.49
C ALA A 39 15.91 0.62 -5.61
N ASP A 40 14.83 -0.18 -5.58
CA ASP A 40 14.57 -1.23 -6.57
C ASP A 40 13.29 -0.99 -7.42
N PRO A 41 13.05 0.22 -7.97
CA PRO A 41 11.78 0.53 -8.64
C PRO A 41 11.52 -0.37 -9.85
N ASN A 42 12.51 -0.62 -10.68
CA ASN A 42 12.34 -1.48 -11.86
C ASN A 42 12.02 -2.92 -11.48
N ARG A 43 12.70 -3.46 -10.47
CA ARG A 43 12.49 -4.85 -10.02
C ARG A 43 11.08 -5.05 -9.49
N VAL A 44 10.57 -4.10 -8.71
CA VAL A 44 9.20 -4.13 -8.18
C VAL A 44 8.17 -4.00 -9.30
N VAL A 45 8.37 -3.06 -10.23
CA VAL A 45 7.43 -2.87 -11.36
C VAL A 45 7.44 -4.07 -12.31
N ASP A 46 8.60 -4.65 -12.63
CA ASP A 46 8.69 -5.86 -13.47
C ASP A 46 7.96 -7.04 -12.83
N TRP A 47 8.11 -7.23 -11.52
CA TRP A 47 7.37 -8.21 -10.75
C TRP A 47 5.86 -7.92 -10.80
N ALA A 48 5.43 -6.70 -10.50
CA ALA A 48 4.01 -6.33 -10.48
C ALA A 48 3.35 -6.58 -11.84
N ARG A 49 4.00 -6.19 -12.93
CA ARG A 49 3.53 -6.42 -14.31
C ARG A 49 3.33 -7.90 -14.65
N SER A 50 4.09 -8.78 -14.04
CA SER A 50 4.06 -10.23 -14.33
C SER A 50 3.17 -11.04 -13.39
N ARG A 51 2.88 -10.53 -12.18
CA ARG A 51 2.30 -11.30 -11.09
C ARG A 51 1.06 -10.69 -10.48
N VAL A 52 0.89 -9.37 -10.55
CA VAL A 52 -0.25 -8.67 -9.91
C VAL A 52 -1.41 -8.57 -10.90
N LYS A 53 -2.58 -9.02 -10.49
CA LYS A 53 -3.79 -9.01 -11.32
C LYS A 53 -4.32 -7.60 -11.54
N THR A 54 -4.38 -6.81 -10.47
CA THR A 54 -4.89 -5.44 -10.48
C THR A 54 -4.03 -4.56 -9.59
N VAL A 55 -3.58 -3.44 -10.13
CA VAL A 55 -2.88 -2.37 -9.40
C VAL A 55 -3.67 -1.09 -9.58
N VAL A 56 -4.05 -0.45 -8.49
CA VAL A 56 -4.54 0.94 -8.49
C VAL A 56 -3.35 1.88 -8.47
N ARG A 57 -3.42 3.00 -9.16
CA ARG A 57 -2.36 4.00 -9.15
C ARG A 57 -2.27 4.69 -7.79
N GLY A 58 -1.06 4.76 -7.22
CA GLY A 58 -0.76 5.60 -6.07
C GLY A 58 -0.20 6.97 -6.48
N ASN A 59 -0.14 7.89 -5.50
CA ASN A 59 0.39 9.23 -5.74
C ASN A 59 1.89 9.23 -6.11
N HIS A 60 2.68 8.31 -5.55
CA HIS A 60 4.08 8.13 -5.96
C HIS A 60 4.19 7.51 -7.36
N ASP A 61 3.34 6.56 -7.73
CA ASP A 61 3.30 6.01 -9.08
C ASP A 61 3.00 7.12 -10.10
N LYS A 62 1.98 7.96 -9.82
CA LYS A 62 1.59 9.13 -10.59
C LYS A 62 2.74 10.11 -10.76
N ALA A 63 3.35 10.51 -9.65
CA ALA A 63 4.46 11.45 -9.63
C ALA A 63 5.70 10.92 -10.37
N CYS A 64 6.12 9.68 -10.10
CA CYS A 64 7.26 9.05 -10.77
C CYS A 64 7.01 8.83 -12.26
N ALA A 65 5.76 8.62 -12.68
CA ALA A 65 5.36 8.51 -14.08
C ALA A 65 5.36 9.86 -14.83
N GLY A 66 5.49 10.97 -14.11
CA GLY A 66 5.45 12.32 -14.70
C GLY A 66 4.05 12.78 -15.10
N LEU A 67 3.02 12.24 -14.47
CA LEU A 67 1.62 12.60 -14.67
C LEU A 67 1.17 13.74 -13.75
N ASP A 68 1.96 14.05 -12.72
CA ASP A 68 1.68 15.12 -11.76
C ASP A 68 2.95 15.84 -11.35
N GLY A 69 2.81 17.04 -10.79
CA GLY A 69 3.87 17.82 -10.18
C GLY A 69 4.38 17.21 -8.88
N LEU A 70 5.47 17.80 -8.37
CA LEU A 70 6.11 17.36 -7.12
C LEU A 70 6.03 18.45 -6.03
N GLU A 71 5.16 19.45 -6.24
CA GLU A 71 5.05 20.65 -5.40
C GLU A 71 4.58 20.31 -3.98
N TRP A 72 3.75 19.28 -3.87
CA TRP A 72 3.16 18.83 -2.61
C TRP A 72 4.02 17.80 -1.85
N PHE A 73 5.08 17.30 -2.49
CA PHE A 73 5.99 16.34 -1.86
C PHE A 73 6.95 17.05 -0.91
N ASN A 74 7.20 16.48 0.26
CA ASN A 74 8.32 16.90 1.10
C ASN A 74 9.66 16.69 0.36
N PRO A 75 10.74 17.39 0.75
CA PRO A 75 12.00 17.34 0.00
C PRO A 75 12.54 15.93 -0.25
N ALA A 76 12.52 15.05 0.76
CA ALA A 76 13.05 13.70 0.61
C ALA A 76 12.18 12.84 -0.34
N ALA A 77 10.86 12.96 -0.28
CA ALA A 77 9.95 12.27 -1.18
C ALA A 77 10.10 12.78 -2.63
N ARG A 78 10.27 14.10 -2.80
CA ARG A 78 10.50 14.74 -4.10
C ARG A 78 11.81 14.24 -4.73
N ASP A 79 12.90 14.25 -3.98
CA ASP A 79 14.21 13.79 -4.48
C ASP A 79 14.14 12.31 -4.88
N ALA A 80 13.47 11.47 -4.07
CA ALA A 80 13.27 10.07 -4.39
C ALA A 80 12.39 9.87 -5.64
N ALA A 81 11.34 10.67 -5.83
CA ALA A 81 10.49 10.59 -7.02
C ALA A 81 11.26 11.00 -8.29
N LEU A 82 12.08 12.04 -8.22
CA LEU A 82 12.95 12.46 -9.34
C LEU A 82 13.98 11.39 -9.69
N TRP A 83 14.66 10.82 -8.69
CA TRP A 83 15.59 9.72 -8.87
C TRP A 83 14.90 8.50 -9.48
N THR A 84 13.74 8.13 -8.96
CA THR A 84 12.93 6.99 -9.47
C THR A 84 12.54 7.20 -10.92
N ARG A 85 12.06 8.41 -11.29
CA ARG A 85 11.73 8.78 -12.69
C ARG A 85 12.89 8.62 -13.64
N GLN A 86 14.11 8.98 -13.22
CA GLN A 86 15.33 8.83 -14.01
C GLN A 86 15.80 7.38 -14.10
N THR A 87 15.53 6.57 -13.10
CA THR A 87 15.98 5.17 -12.99
C THR A 87 15.06 4.19 -13.73
N LEU A 88 13.77 4.51 -13.83
CA LEU A 88 12.76 3.65 -14.47
C LEU A 88 13.09 3.44 -15.95
N THR A 89 13.00 2.17 -16.39
CA THR A 89 13.01 1.84 -17.82
C THR A 89 11.77 2.44 -18.51
N SER A 90 11.88 2.74 -19.82
CA SER A 90 10.76 3.26 -20.58
C SER A 90 9.53 2.35 -20.52
N ARG A 91 9.73 1.04 -20.47
CA ARG A 91 8.67 0.04 -20.35
C ARG A 91 7.95 0.12 -19.00
N ASN A 92 8.69 0.31 -17.92
CA ASN A 92 8.12 0.42 -16.57
C ASN A 92 7.46 1.77 -16.35
N LEU A 93 8.03 2.83 -16.89
CA LEU A 93 7.41 4.15 -16.90
C LEU A 93 6.06 4.13 -17.63
N GLU A 94 5.98 3.49 -18.78
CA GLU A 94 4.73 3.37 -19.54
C GLU A 94 3.69 2.52 -18.80
N PHE A 95 4.10 1.48 -18.08
CA PHE A 95 3.20 0.70 -17.22
C PHE A 95 2.58 1.56 -16.12
N LEU A 96 3.39 2.33 -15.39
CA LEU A 96 2.89 3.22 -14.33
C LEU A 96 1.92 4.28 -14.88
N ARG A 97 2.18 4.82 -16.07
CA ARG A 97 1.28 5.79 -16.74
C ARG A 97 -0.11 5.23 -17.04
N ARG A 98 -0.23 3.92 -17.22
CA ARG A 98 -1.49 3.24 -17.55
C ARG A 98 -2.25 2.72 -16.34
N LEU A 99 -1.70 2.84 -15.14
CA LEU A 99 -2.40 2.40 -13.93
C LEU A 99 -3.70 3.19 -13.75
N PRO A 100 -4.81 2.51 -13.43
CA PRO A 100 -6.08 3.18 -13.15
C PRO A 100 -6.00 4.00 -11.86
N GLN A 101 -6.67 5.14 -11.85
CA GLN A 101 -6.72 6.03 -10.69
C GLN A 101 -7.48 5.42 -9.50
N GLY A 102 -8.41 4.54 -9.72
CA GLY A 102 -9.35 4.07 -8.70
C GLY A 102 -10.55 5.03 -8.49
N PRO A 103 -11.61 4.57 -7.84
CA PRO A 103 -11.84 3.19 -7.39
C PRO A 103 -11.83 2.16 -8.52
N VAL A 104 -11.22 1.00 -8.28
CA VAL A 104 -11.33 -0.13 -9.20
C VAL A 104 -12.26 -1.17 -8.57
N ALA A 105 -13.45 -1.30 -9.16
CA ALA A 105 -14.45 -2.24 -8.68
C ALA A 105 -14.07 -3.68 -9.04
N MET A 106 -14.14 -4.56 -8.05
CA MET A 106 -14.16 -6.01 -8.16
C MET A 106 -15.60 -6.51 -7.93
N ASP A 107 -15.83 -7.80 -7.98
CA ASP A 107 -17.20 -8.33 -7.83
C ASP A 107 -17.86 -7.89 -6.51
N SER A 108 -17.22 -8.15 -5.37
CA SER A 108 -17.78 -7.90 -4.02
C SER A 108 -17.05 -6.81 -3.22
N PHE A 109 -15.98 -6.24 -3.75
CA PHE A 109 -15.17 -5.23 -3.09
C PHE A 109 -14.58 -4.24 -4.11
N GLN A 110 -13.83 -3.24 -3.66
CA GLN A 110 -13.11 -2.30 -4.52
C GLN A 110 -11.73 -1.98 -3.97
N LEU A 111 -10.84 -1.52 -4.86
CA LEU A 111 -9.50 -1.07 -4.54
C LEU A 111 -9.42 0.44 -4.71
N LEU A 112 -8.77 1.08 -3.76
CA LEU A 112 -8.47 2.51 -3.72
C LEU A 112 -6.98 2.71 -3.43
N HIS A 113 -6.45 3.92 -3.69
CA HIS A 113 -5.18 4.31 -3.05
C HIS A 113 -5.45 5.20 -1.83
N GLY A 114 -6.01 6.38 -2.01
CA GLY A 114 -6.49 7.26 -0.94
C GLY A 114 -7.98 7.04 -0.66
N SER A 115 -8.82 7.99 -1.05
CA SER A 115 -10.29 7.91 -0.93
C SER A 115 -10.96 7.62 -2.27
N PRO A 116 -12.27 7.36 -2.30
CA PRO A 116 -13.02 7.22 -3.55
C PRO A 116 -13.11 8.53 -4.35
N LEU A 117 -12.84 9.68 -3.73
CA LEU A 117 -12.92 11.00 -4.36
C LEU A 117 -11.55 11.52 -4.80
N ASP A 118 -10.50 11.16 -4.06
CA ASP A 118 -9.15 11.68 -4.28
C ASP A 118 -8.10 10.62 -3.91
N GLU A 119 -7.26 10.24 -4.89
CA GLU A 119 -6.18 9.28 -4.68
C GLU A 119 -5.08 9.77 -3.73
N ASP A 120 -5.01 11.08 -3.48
CA ASP A 120 -4.03 11.73 -2.61
C ASP A 120 -4.58 12.01 -1.19
N GLU A 121 -5.84 11.66 -0.89
CA GLU A 121 -6.47 11.92 0.41
C GLU A 121 -6.04 10.91 1.49
N TYR A 122 -5.58 11.44 2.65
CA TYR A 122 -5.19 10.64 3.81
C TYR A 122 -6.38 10.27 4.70
N LEU A 123 -6.85 9.04 4.66
CA LEU A 123 -7.91 8.53 5.54
C LEU A 123 -7.34 8.03 6.88
N VAL A 124 -7.01 8.97 7.77
CA VAL A 124 -6.36 8.66 9.07
C VAL A 124 -7.29 8.77 10.28
N SER A 125 -8.50 9.27 10.10
CA SER A 125 -9.44 9.49 11.21
C SER A 125 -10.87 9.06 10.86
N THR A 126 -11.66 8.73 11.89
CA THR A 126 -13.09 8.45 11.73
C THR A 126 -13.86 9.62 11.17
N PHE A 127 -13.40 10.86 11.44
CA PHE A 127 -14.00 12.07 10.88
C PHE A 127 -13.79 12.16 9.36
N ALA A 128 -12.55 11.96 8.88
CA ALA A 128 -12.26 11.98 7.44
C ALA A 128 -13.08 10.91 6.71
N VAL A 129 -13.11 9.69 7.25
CA VAL A 129 -13.88 8.58 6.66
C VAL A 129 -15.38 8.86 6.63
N ALA A 130 -15.94 9.51 7.65
CA ALA A 130 -17.37 9.87 7.68
C ALA A 130 -17.77 10.84 6.54
N GLN A 131 -16.82 11.59 5.97
CA GLN A 131 -17.10 12.49 4.85
C GLN A 131 -17.18 11.77 3.50
N ILE A 132 -16.63 10.56 3.40
CA ILE A 132 -16.51 9.84 2.12
C ILE A 132 -17.32 8.55 2.08
N VAL A 133 -17.95 8.15 3.19
CA VAL A 133 -18.63 6.84 3.29
C VAL A 133 -19.77 6.69 2.27
N ASP A 134 -20.48 7.77 1.94
CA ASP A 134 -21.58 7.75 0.99
C ASP A 134 -21.13 7.59 -0.48
N TYR A 135 -19.82 7.70 -0.73
CA TYR A 135 -19.23 7.50 -2.05
C TYR A 135 -18.63 6.09 -2.24
N LEU A 136 -18.75 5.23 -1.23
CA LEU A 136 -18.31 3.84 -1.34
C LEU A 136 -19.33 3.02 -2.13
N GLU A 137 -18.91 2.48 -3.27
CA GLU A 137 -19.79 1.69 -4.15
C GLU A 137 -19.86 0.22 -3.77
N ARG A 138 -18.93 -0.26 -2.96
CA ARG A 138 -18.82 -1.65 -2.52
C ARG A 138 -18.75 -1.75 -0.99
N PRO A 139 -19.32 -2.80 -0.40
CA PRO A 139 -19.34 -2.99 1.06
C PRO A 139 -17.94 -3.15 1.68
N ILE A 140 -16.94 -3.51 0.88
CA ILE A 140 -15.55 -3.65 1.31
C ILE A 140 -14.68 -2.84 0.35
N SER A 141 -13.82 -2.00 0.92
CA SER A 141 -12.84 -1.19 0.18
C SER A 141 -11.46 -1.42 0.78
N PHE A 142 -10.50 -1.86 -0.03
CA PHE A 142 -9.09 -1.89 0.36
C PHE A 142 -8.41 -0.62 -0.13
N PHE A 143 -7.64 0.03 0.76
CA PHE A 143 -6.96 1.29 0.47
C PHE A 143 -5.53 1.32 1.04
N GLY A 144 -4.67 2.21 0.54
CA GLY A 144 -3.27 2.35 0.93
C GLY A 144 -2.93 3.72 1.49
N HIS A 145 -1.87 4.32 0.95
CA HIS A 145 -1.44 5.72 1.10
C HIS A 145 -1.00 6.14 2.52
N THR A 146 -1.72 5.73 3.55
CA THR A 146 -1.41 6.12 4.93
C THR A 146 -0.26 5.33 5.53
N HIS A 147 0.04 4.13 4.99
CA HIS A 147 0.98 3.14 5.52
C HIS A 147 0.63 2.63 6.93
N LEU A 148 -0.60 2.83 7.36
CA LEU A 148 -1.10 2.40 8.68
C LEU A 148 -1.97 1.17 8.51
N GLN A 149 -1.51 0.00 8.99
CA GLN A 149 -2.31 -1.21 8.94
C GLN A 149 -3.54 -1.11 9.84
N GLY A 150 -4.72 -1.54 9.34
CA GLY A 150 -5.98 -1.48 10.10
C GLY A 150 -7.14 -1.03 9.24
N GLY A 151 -7.95 -0.08 9.72
CA GLY A 151 -9.07 0.44 8.93
C GLY A 151 -10.23 0.96 9.74
N PHE A 152 -11.41 0.93 9.11
CA PHE A 152 -12.63 1.52 9.66
C PHE A 152 -13.86 0.65 9.35
N LEU A 153 -14.79 0.65 10.29
CA LEU A 153 -16.14 0.12 10.15
C LEU A 153 -17.11 1.29 10.03
N CYS A 154 -17.84 1.34 8.92
CA CYS A 154 -18.72 2.45 8.59
C CYS A 154 -20.19 1.98 8.71
N TYR A 155 -20.82 2.33 9.80
CA TYR A 155 -22.27 2.18 10.01
C TYR A 155 -23.00 3.41 9.47
N ARG A 156 -24.30 3.32 9.26
CA ARG A 156 -25.12 4.42 8.74
C ARG A 156 -24.91 5.75 9.46
N ASN A 157 -24.72 5.73 10.78
CA ASN A 157 -24.63 6.93 11.62
C ASN A 157 -23.34 7.03 12.44
N SER A 158 -22.37 6.15 12.20
CA SER A 158 -21.12 6.16 12.95
C SER A 158 -20.00 5.45 12.21
N VAL A 159 -18.78 5.96 12.41
CA VAL A 159 -17.55 5.31 11.93
C VAL A 159 -16.74 4.91 13.16
N LYS A 160 -16.26 3.66 13.18
CA LYS A 160 -15.39 3.11 14.22
C LYS A 160 -14.07 2.64 13.60
N ARG A 161 -13.01 2.60 14.39
CA ARG A 161 -11.78 1.96 13.95
C ARG A 161 -11.97 0.45 13.90
N LEU A 162 -11.45 -0.17 12.85
CA LEU A 162 -11.31 -1.61 12.77
C LEU A 162 -10.17 -2.05 13.71
N ASP A 163 -10.35 -3.15 14.38
CA ASP A 163 -9.31 -3.76 15.18
C ASP A 163 -8.10 -4.14 14.31
N ARG A 164 -6.90 -3.97 14.81
CA ARG A 164 -5.65 -4.21 14.07
C ARG A 164 -4.67 -5.01 14.91
N PRO A 165 -3.64 -5.62 14.30
CA PRO A 165 -2.57 -6.24 15.08
C PRO A 165 -1.95 -5.24 16.06
N HIS A 166 -1.74 -5.67 17.31
CA HIS A 166 -0.95 -4.92 18.28
C HIS A 166 0.54 -5.00 17.95
N LEU A 167 1.30 -4.06 18.48
CA LEU A 167 2.75 -4.10 18.32
C LEU A 167 3.30 -5.44 18.85
N GLY A 168 4.07 -6.13 18.01
CA GLY A 168 4.60 -7.47 18.30
C GLY A 168 3.76 -8.64 17.81
N GLU A 169 2.46 -8.46 17.55
CA GLU A 169 1.66 -9.50 16.86
C GLU A 169 2.14 -9.69 15.42
N THR A 170 2.11 -10.93 14.95
CA THR A 170 2.47 -11.27 13.56
C THR A 170 1.24 -11.49 12.69
N ARG A 171 0.09 -11.76 13.33
CA ARG A 171 -1.13 -12.19 12.64
C ARG A 171 -2.38 -11.80 13.43
N ARG A 172 -3.40 -11.31 12.73
CA ARG A 172 -4.75 -11.11 13.28
C ARG A 172 -5.80 -11.40 12.23
N ILE A 173 -6.77 -12.25 12.59
CA ILE A 173 -7.91 -12.59 11.72
C ILE A 173 -9.14 -11.85 12.21
N ILE A 174 -9.92 -11.31 11.26
CA ILE A 174 -11.19 -10.64 11.49
C ILE A 174 -12.20 -11.22 10.51
N GLU A 175 -13.33 -11.65 11.02
CA GLU A 175 -14.51 -12.02 10.23
C GLU A 175 -15.33 -10.76 9.95
N LEU A 176 -15.62 -10.51 8.67
CA LEU A 176 -16.36 -9.33 8.25
C LEU A 176 -17.87 -9.64 8.23
N GLU A 177 -18.63 -8.93 9.04
CA GLU A 177 -20.09 -8.97 9.03
C GLU A 177 -20.67 -8.46 7.70
N HIS A 178 -21.92 -8.80 7.39
CA HIS A 178 -22.59 -8.32 6.17
C HIS A 178 -22.98 -6.83 6.23
N ASN A 179 -23.03 -6.25 7.38
CA ASN A 179 -23.28 -4.85 7.68
C ASN A 179 -22.37 -4.46 8.84
N PRO A 180 -21.40 -3.62 8.72
CA PRO A 180 -21.29 -2.33 8.01
C PRO A 180 -20.49 -2.37 6.67
N PHE A 181 -20.20 -1.18 6.11
CA PHE A 181 -19.15 -1.03 5.12
C PHE A 181 -17.77 -1.05 5.80
N TYR A 182 -16.79 -1.55 5.08
CA TYR A 182 -15.41 -1.65 5.56
C TYR A 182 -14.46 -0.87 4.67
N LEU A 183 -13.60 -0.07 5.28
CA LEU A 183 -12.39 0.49 4.68
C LEU A 183 -11.19 -0.16 5.37
N ILE A 184 -10.40 -0.94 4.64
CA ILE A 184 -9.35 -1.78 5.19
C ILE A 184 -8.01 -1.45 4.53
N ASN A 185 -7.03 -1.10 5.34
CA ASN A 185 -5.68 -0.81 4.88
C ASN A 185 -4.75 -1.99 5.20
N PRO A 186 -4.13 -2.63 4.20
CA PRO A 186 -3.19 -3.73 4.43
C PRO A 186 -1.92 -3.28 5.17
N GLY A 187 -1.72 -1.96 5.31
CA GLY A 187 -0.46 -1.38 5.74
C GLY A 187 0.54 -1.29 4.57
N SER A 188 1.74 -0.83 4.83
CA SER A 188 2.77 -0.72 3.83
C SER A 188 3.70 -1.94 3.83
N VAL A 189 3.96 -2.49 2.63
CA VAL A 189 5.02 -3.49 2.44
C VAL A 189 6.38 -2.85 2.64
N GLY A 190 6.62 -1.70 1.99
CA GLY A 190 7.97 -1.13 1.84
C GLY A 190 8.38 -0.10 2.87
N GLN A 191 7.42 0.61 3.47
CA GLN A 191 7.69 1.70 4.43
C GLN A 191 6.55 1.88 5.44
N PRO A 192 6.35 0.95 6.39
CA PRO A 192 5.36 1.09 7.47
C PRO A 192 5.56 2.37 8.28
N ARG A 193 4.42 2.97 8.75
CA ARG A 193 4.43 4.24 9.52
C ARG A 193 3.62 4.14 10.83
N ASP A 194 3.44 2.96 11.34
CA ASP A 194 2.67 2.70 12.56
C ASP A 194 3.51 2.23 13.75
N GLY A 195 4.83 2.50 13.69
CA GLY A 195 5.81 2.16 14.73
C GLY A 195 6.29 0.72 14.68
N ASP A 196 5.91 -0.05 13.66
CA ASP A 196 6.35 -1.42 13.45
C ASP A 196 7.16 -1.50 12.13
N PRO A 197 8.48 -1.75 12.16
CA PRO A 197 9.31 -1.78 10.96
C PRO A 197 9.07 -2.99 10.05
N ARG A 198 8.30 -3.98 10.51
CA ARG A 198 8.01 -5.19 9.73
C ARG A 198 7.08 -4.87 8.56
N ALA A 199 7.35 -5.47 7.40
CA ALA A 199 6.49 -5.37 6.23
C ALA A 199 5.06 -5.81 6.58
N ALA A 200 4.08 -5.05 6.10
CA ALA A 200 2.66 -5.31 6.33
C ALA A 200 1.97 -5.74 5.06
N TYR A 201 1.07 -6.70 5.18
CA TYR A 201 0.17 -7.12 4.12
C TYR A 201 -1.10 -7.75 4.68
N LEU A 202 -2.01 -8.16 3.80
CA LEU A 202 -3.29 -8.75 4.17
C LEU A 202 -3.62 -9.91 3.22
N ALA A 203 -4.14 -11.01 3.77
CA ALA A 203 -4.85 -12.03 3.02
C ALA A 203 -6.36 -11.84 3.20
N TYR A 204 -7.13 -11.95 2.11
CA TYR A 204 -8.58 -11.83 2.10
C TYR A 204 -9.21 -13.07 1.47
N ASP A 205 -9.98 -13.80 2.28
CA ASP A 205 -10.87 -14.87 1.84
C ASP A 205 -12.26 -14.28 1.58
N SER A 206 -12.61 -14.13 0.31
CA SER A 206 -13.87 -13.51 -0.11
C SER A 206 -15.09 -14.44 0.09
N GLU A 207 -14.89 -15.77 0.10
CA GLU A 207 -15.95 -16.74 0.31
C GLU A 207 -16.39 -16.75 1.77
N ASN A 208 -15.42 -16.76 2.69
CA ASN A 208 -15.67 -16.78 4.13
C ASN A 208 -15.67 -15.38 4.76
N ARG A 209 -15.41 -14.34 3.99
CA ARG A 209 -15.31 -12.94 4.44
C ARG A 209 -14.30 -12.75 5.58
N LEU A 210 -13.17 -13.45 5.50
CA LEU A 210 -12.09 -13.37 6.49
C LEU A 210 -10.97 -12.46 5.97
N VAL A 211 -10.59 -11.52 6.80
CA VAL A 211 -9.41 -10.66 6.60
C VAL A 211 -8.35 -11.09 7.58
N GLU A 212 -7.16 -11.39 7.06
CA GLU A 212 -6.01 -11.74 7.86
C GLU A 212 -4.91 -10.71 7.68
N PHE A 213 -4.69 -9.87 8.69
CA PHE A 213 -3.54 -8.96 8.75
C PHE A 213 -2.27 -9.74 9.11
N ARG A 214 -1.17 -9.41 8.43
CA ARG A 214 0.15 -10.03 8.62
C ARG A 214 1.25 -8.99 8.77
N ARG A 215 2.27 -9.36 9.57
CA ARG A 215 3.51 -8.61 9.77
C ARG A 215 4.70 -9.54 9.62
N VAL A 216 5.63 -9.18 8.74
CA VAL A 216 6.76 -10.03 8.36
C VAL A 216 8.08 -9.28 8.52
N PRO A 217 9.04 -9.81 9.29
CA PRO A 217 10.37 -9.25 9.34
C PRO A 217 11.08 -9.43 7.99
N TYR A 218 11.85 -8.43 7.59
CA TYR A 218 12.69 -8.46 6.40
C TYR A 218 14.09 -7.90 6.69
N ASP A 219 15.00 -7.98 5.73
CA ASP A 219 16.34 -7.43 5.86
C ASP A 219 16.33 -5.91 5.66
N VAL A 220 15.96 -5.19 6.72
CA VAL A 220 15.90 -3.72 6.76
C VAL A 220 17.27 -3.13 6.43
N ARG A 221 18.36 -3.72 6.98
CA ARG A 221 19.71 -3.22 6.76
C ARG A 221 20.10 -3.25 5.28
N LYS A 222 19.78 -4.31 4.58
CA LYS A 222 20.05 -4.42 3.15
C LYS A 222 19.26 -3.38 2.34
N SER A 223 18.00 -3.13 2.69
CA SER A 223 17.22 -2.04 2.08
C SER A 223 17.85 -0.66 2.34
N GLN A 224 18.29 -0.40 3.56
CA GLN A 224 18.98 0.83 3.95
C GLN A 224 20.28 1.03 3.16
N GLU A 225 21.10 -0.02 3.04
CA GLU A 225 22.36 0.00 2.28
C GLU A 225 22.11 0.35 0.79
N LYS A 226 21.05 -0.22 0.18
CA LYS A 226 20.66 0.09 -1.20
C LYS A 226 20.20 1.54 -1.36
N ILE A 227 19.36 2.06 -0.46
CA ILE A 227 18.90 3.45 -0.48
C ILE A 227 20.10 4.40 -0.42
N ARG A 228 21.02 4.19 0.53
CA ARG A 228 22.24 5.00 0.66
C ARG A 228 23.17 4.85 -0.55
N GLY A 229 23.36 3.62 -1.03
CA GLY A 229 24.17 3.33 -2.23
C GLY A 229 23.63 3.94 -3.51
N ALA A 230 22.32 4.15 -3.60
CA ALA A 230 21.66 4.83 -4.71
C ALA A 230 21.76 6.37 -4.64
N GLY A 231 22.32 6.92 -3.56
CA GLY A 231 22.40 8.38 -3.34
C GLY A 231 21.05 9.01 -2.98
N LEU A 232 20.08 8.21 -2.55
CA LEU A 232 18.80 8.69 -2.06
C LEU A 232 18.94 9.35 -0.66
N PRO A 233 18.03 10.25 -0.27
CA PRO A 233 18.09 10.90 1.05
C PRO A 233 18.22 9.90 2.21
N ALA A 234 19.22 10.09 3.09
CA ALA A 234 19.52 9.18 4.20
C ALA A 234 18.32 8.95 5.13
N LEU A 235 17.48 9.98 5.31
CA LEU A 235 16.24 9.90 6.09
C LEU A 235 15.33 8.74 5.62
N LEU A 236 15.29 8.44 4.31
CA LEU A 236 14.47 7.35 3.77
C LEU A 236 14.98 5.97 4.18
N ALA A 237 16.28 5.84 4.42
CA ALA A 237 16.87 4.63 4.97
C ALA A 237 16.62 4.54 6.49
N ASP A 238 16.86 5.64 7.22
CA ASP A 238 16.80 5.66 8.67
C ASP A 238 15.40 5.33 9.21
N ARG A 239 14.36 5.85 8.57
CA ARG A 239 12.97 5.62 8.96
C ARG A 239 12.49 4.17 8.82
N LEU A 240 13.12 3.35 7.98
CA LEU A 240 12.74 1.94 7.82
C LEU A 240 12.89 1.13 9.11
N GLU A 241 13.92 1.43 9.91
CA GLU A 241 14.16 0.75 11.18
C GLU A 241 13.18 1.19 12.28
N LEU A 242 12.63 2.40 12.14
CA LEU A 242 11.69 2.98 13.11
C LEU A 242 10.22 2.64 12.80
N GLY A 243 9.91 2.22 11.59
CA GLY A 243 8.53 2.06 11.14
C GLY A 243 7.77 3.41 11.09
N SER A 244 8.43 4.47 10.55
CA SER A 244 7.94 5.86 10.61
C SER A 244 7.98 6.60 9.28
#